data_cf03e30e106ccfbf3c132a0a0115ac68
#
_entry.id   cf03e30e106ccfbf3c132a0a0115ac68
#
_cell.length_a   1.000
_cell.length_b   1.000
_cell.length_c   1.000
_cell.angle_alpha   90.00
_cell.angle_beta   90.00
_cell.angle_gamma   90.00
#
_symmetry.space_group_name_H-M   'P 1'
#
loop_
_entity.id
_entity.type
_entity.pdbx_description
1 polymer ?
#
loop_
_entity_poly.entity_id
_entity_poly.type
_entity_poly.pdbx_seq_one_letter_code
_entity_poly.pdbx_strand_id
1 'polypeptide(L)'
;GEDRNPVWAADNQSFYYLSEQDGSFNVYRRNIASGKDTQITHEKKNPIRFLTSSDSGLLCYGFDGEIYTVKEGGQPQKVSISITTDNEEPSLIRQVQSWGATEIALSPDAKEVAFVMHGDVYVTSTEYKTTKRITDTPQQERNLSFAPDGRSLVYASERNGVWQIFQAKIKNEKEKNFTYCTDIEEEQLTKTNITSQYPAYSPDGKEVAFYQDRAALRIINLKSKEVRTVLDGKYNFSYADGDIWFEWSPDSKWIMCSYIGTGGWNNTDIAVVKADGKEVHNVTDSGYSDGNGKWVLGGKAMLFESDRAGYRSHGSWGAENDAYLMFFDLDAYDRFRMSKEELELAEANKDLHEQNPDEKEENKKE
;
A
#
# COMPACT_ATOMS: atom_id res chain seq x y z
N GLY A 1 15.77 -28.71 -1.61
CA GLY A 1 15.38 -27.94 -0.43
C GLY A 1 16.58 -27.63 0.44
N GLU A 2 16.43 -26.69 1.32
CA GLU A 2 17.45 -26.30 2.29
C GLU A 2 17.18 -26.99 3.63
N ASP A 3 18.28 -27.39 4.34
CA ASP A 3 18.22 -27.97 5.68
C ASP A 3 19.00 -27.10 6.66
N ARG A 4 18.44 -26.85 7.86
CA ARG A 4 18.98 -25.90 8.85
C ARG A 4 18.86 -26.41 10.29
N ASN A 5 19.58 -25.77 11.20
CA ASN A 5 19.43 -25.90 12.65
C ASN A 5 19.41 -27.35 13.16
N PRO A 6 20.43 -28.20 12.89
CA PRO A 6 20.47 -29.53 13.45
C PRO A 6 20.66 -29.51 14.96
N VAL A 7 19.88 -30.31 15.69
CA VAL A 7 19.99 -30.53 17.14
C VAL A 7 19.93 -32.02 17.43
N TRP A 8 20.78 -32.49 18.35
CA TRP A 8 20.83 -33.91 18.71
C TRP A 8 19.55 -34.34 19.42
N ALA A 9 19.09 -35.52 19.10
CA ALA A 9 18.07 -36.21 19.87
C ALA A 9 18.69 -36.84 21.13
N ALA A 10 17.89 -37.02 22.18
CA ALA A 10 18.35 -37.61 23.45
C ALA A 10 18.89 -39.04 23.34
N ASP A 11 18.59 -39.73 22.27
CA ASP A 11 19.07 -41.10 22.01
C ASP A 11 20.51 -41.18 21.49
N ASN A 12 21.14 -40.04 21.16
CA ASN A 12 22.45 -39.96 20.51
C ASN A 12 22.62 -40.78 19.20
N GLN A 13 21.51 -41.23 18.60
CA GLN A 13 21.47 -41.99 17.34
C GLN A 13 20.72 -41.24 16.24
N SER A 14 20.09 -40.15 16.58
CA SER A 14 19.28 -39.34 15.69
C SER A 14 19.53 -37.86 15.94
N PHE A 15 19.17 -37.02 14.99
CA PHE A 15 19.11 -35.60 15.17
C PHE A 15 17.83 -35.03 14.56
N TYR A 16 17.35 -33.94 15.10
CA TYR A 16 16.28 -33.14 14.54
C TYR A 16 16.87 -32.00 13.71
N TYR A 17 16.16 -31.57 12.68
CA TYR A 17 16.56 -30.45 11.83
C TYR A 17 15.35 -29.83 11.17
N LEU A 18 15.52 -28.60 10.65
CA LEU A 18 14.51 -27.94 9.84
C LEU A 18 14.79 -28.25 8.37
N SER A 19 13.79 -28.71 7.64
CA SER A 19 13.85 -28.95 6.19
C SER A 19 12.63 -28.38 5.48
N GLU A 20 12.87 -27.79 4.31
CA GLU A 20 11.81 -27.27 3.42
C GLU A 20 11.41 -28.25 2.31
N GLN A 21 11.77 -29.52 2.43
CA GLN A 21 11.54 -30.54 1.36
C GLN A 21 10.06 -30.66 0.95
N ASP A 22 9.12 -30.28 1.82
CA ASP A 22 7.67 -30.29 1.55
C ASP A 22 7.11 -28.87 1.28
N GLY A 23 7.97 -27.92 0.89
CA GLY A 23 7.58 -26.57 0.48
C GLY A 23 7.56 -25.52 1.61
N SER A 24 7.72 -25.92 2.88
CA SER A 24 7.88 -25.03 4.03
C SER A 24 8.80 -25.68 5.04
N PHE A 25 9.60 -24.87 5.79
CA PHE A 25 10.44 -25.44 6.83
C PHE A 25 9.60 -26.08 7.92
N ASN A 26 9.80 -27.39 8.08
CA ASN A 26 9.22 -28.21 9.14
C ASN A 26 10.32 -28.95 9.90
N VAL A 27 9.99 -29.43 11.11
CA VAL A 27 10.89 -30.25 11.90
C VAL A 27 10.89 -31.69 11.40
N TYR A 28 12.07 -32.21 11.11
CA TYR A 28 12.32 -33.59 10.74
C TYR A 28 13.28 -34.23 11.73
N ARG A 29 13.17 -35.53 11.91
CA ARG A 29 14.14 -36.40 12.62
C ARG A 29 14.82 -37.33 11.63
N ARG A 30 16.16 -37.34 11.66
CA ARG A 30 16.96 -38.27 10.90
C ARG A 30 17.63 -39.29 11.80
N ASN A 31 17.42 -40.56 11.53
CA ASN A 31 18.19 -41.64 12.15
C ASN A 31 19.50 -41.85 11.38
N ILE A 32 20.63 -41.77 12.09
CA ILE A 32 21.98 -41.78 11.46
C ILE A 32 22.29 -43.12 10.80
N ALA A 33 21.96 -44.24 11.46
CA ALA A 33 22.30 -45.55 10.98
C ALA A 33 21.50 -45.97 9.74
N SER A 34 20.22 -45.68 9.70
CA SER A 34 19.31 -46.03 8.58
C SER A 34 19.18 -44.94 7.52
N GLY A 35 19.58 -43.69 7.81
CA GLY A 35 19.35 -42.55 6.94
C GLY A 35 17.88 -42.16 6.78
N LYS A 36 16.97 -42.75 7.55
CA LYS A 36 15.53 -42.53 7.44
C LYS A 36 15.14 -41.20 8.08
N ASP A 37 14.36 -40.39 7.33
CA ASP A 37 13.72 -39.19 7.82
C ASP A 37 12.29 -39.45 8.29
N THR A 38 11.88 -38.77 9.32
CA THR A 38 10.51 -38.74 9.86
C THR A 38 10.10 -37.31 10.09
N GLN A 39 9.03 -36.87 9.50
CA GLN A 39 8.47 -35.53 9.70
C GLN A 39 7.75 -35.44 11.04
N ILE A 40 8.03 -34.40 11.81
CA ILE A 40 7.48 -34.18 13.16
C ILE A 40 6.38 -33.11 13.14
N THR A 41 6.53 -32.05 12.30
CA THR A 41 5.56 -30.97 12.17
C THR A 41 5.09 -30.85 10.72
N HIS A 42 3.90 -30.27 10.48
CA HIS A 42 3.24 -30.26 9.17
C HIS A 42 2.70 -28.88 8.79
N GLU A 43 3.49 -27.83 9.05
CA GLU A 43 3.11 -26.46 8.75
C GLU A 43 3.24 -26.17 7.24
N LYS A 44 2.22 -25.54 6.65
CA LYS A 44 2.15 -25.31 5.20
C LYS A 44 2.29 -23.86 4.78
N LYS A 45 1.89 -22.93 5.68
CA LYS A 45 1.79 -21.52 5.32
C LYS A 45 3.06 -20.74 5.67
N ASN A 46 3.56 -20.92 6.90
CA ASN A 46 4.73 -20.20 7.41
C ASN A 46 5.84 -21.18 7.80
N PRO A 47 7.12 -20.78 7.70
CA PRO A 47 8.23 -21.66 8.06
C PRO A 47 8.45 -21.73 9.57
N ILE A 48 8.80 -22.90 10.07
CA ILE A 48 9.35 -23.08 11.43
C ILE A 48 10.79 -22.57 11.46
N ARG A 49 11.17 -21.93 12.59
CA ARG A 49 12.50 -21.35 12.85
C ARG A 49 13.00 -21.64 14.26
N PHE A 50 14.30 -21.45 14.49
CA PHE A 50 14.92 -21.46 15.82
C PHE A 50 14.74 -22.77 16.59
N LEU A 51 14.94 -23.93 15.93
CA LEU A 51 14.78 -25.23 16.56
C LEU A 51 15.82 -25.46 17.65
N THR A 52 15.35 -25.91 18.82
CA THR A 52 16.18 -26.42 19.93
C THR A 52 15.56 -27.68 20.51
N SER A 53 16.35 -28.46 21.26
CA SER A 53 15.90 -29.66 21.96
C SER A 53 16.36 -29.65 23.40
N SER A 54 15.56 -30.20 24.30
CA SER A 54 15.98 -30.49 25.68
C SER A 54 16.48 -31.93 25.81
N ASP A 55 17.18 -32.21 26.93
CA ASP A 55 17.63 -33.58 27.26
C ASP A 55 16.47 -34.58 27.42
N SER A 56 15.27 -34.09 27.71
CA SER A 56 14.06 -34.92 27.79
C SER A 56 13.39 -35.20 26.44
N GLY A 57 13.99 -34.74 25.32
CA GLY A 57 13.45 -34.87 23.97
C GLY A 57 12.26 -33.95 23.64
N LEU A 58 12.05 -32.91 24.44
CA LEU A 58 11.09 -31.85 24.11
C LEU A 58 11.75 -30.89 23.12
N LEU A 59 11.14 -30.70 21.98
CA LEU A 59 11.54 -29.73 20.95
C LEU A 59 10.87 -28.40 21.22
N CYS A 60 11.61 -27.31 20.99
CA CYS A 60 11.09 -25.94 21.05
C CYS A 60 11.49 -25.22 19.77
N TYR A 61 10.55 -24.45 19.22
CA TYR A 61 10.76 -23.71 17.97
C TYR A 61 9.88 -22.47 17.89
N GLY A 62 10.27 -21.54 17.01
CA GLY A 62 9.47 -20.38 16.64
C GLY A 62 8.58 -20.69 15.44
N PHE A 63 7.33 -20.29 15.48
CA PHE A 63 6.39 -20.37 14.38
C PHE A 63 5.39 -19.22 14.47
N ASP A 64 5.22 -18.48 13.37
CA ASP A 64 4.28 -17.36 13.25
C ASP A 64 4.40 -16.32 14.39
N GLY A 65 5.65 -15.96 14.72
CA GLY A 65 5.95 -15.00 15.80
C GLY A 65 5.81 -15.52 17.22
N GLU A 66 5.42 -16.77 17.40
CA GLU A 66 5.15 -17.40 18.69
C GLU A 66 6.11 -18.57 18.97
N ILE A 67 6.18 -18.99 20.24
CA ILE A 67 6.99 -20.13 20.66
C ILE A 67 6.10 -21.37 20.80
N TYR A 68 6.56 -22.47 20.24
CA TYR A 68 5.88 -23.77 20.33
C TYR A 68 6.80 -24.85 20.88
N THR A 69 6.20 -25.82 21.55
CA THR A 69 6.87 -27.04 21.94
C THR A 69 6.16 -28.26 21.38
N VAL A 70 6.94 -29.32 21.08
CA VAL A 70 6.39 -30.61 20.62
C VAL A 70 7.28 -31.74 21.12
N LYS A 71 6.68 -32.85 21.54
CA LYS A 71 7.36 -34.14 21.66
C LYS A 71 7.08 -34.97 20.43
N GLU A 72 8.03 -35.85 20.06
CA GLU A 72 7.82 -36.79 18.97
C GLU A 72 6.53 -37.62 19.17
N GLY A 73 5.69 -37.67 18.14
CA GLY A 73 4.36 -38.31 18.19
C GLY A 73 3.28 -37.50 18.91
N GLY A 74 3.61 -36.34 19.45
CA GLY A 74 2.65 -35.40 20.06
C GLY A 74 2.19 -34.31 19.13
N GLN A 75 1.22 -33.52 19.58
CA GLN A 75 0.78 -32.33 18.86
C GLN A 75 1.57 -31.09 19.34
N PRO A 76 1.91 -30.15 18.43
CA PRO A 76 2.50 -28.87 18.81
C PRO A 76 1.63 -28.10 19.79
N GLN A 77 2.26 -27.52 20.80
CA GLN A 77 1.60 -26.70 21.79
C GLN A 77 2.25 -25.32 21.87
N LYS A 78 1.44 -24.28 21.74
CA LYS A 78 1.89 -22.91 21.94
C LYS A 78 2.27 -22.69 23.40
N VAL A 79 3.42 -22.06 23.62
CA VAL A 79 3.85 -21.64 24.94
C VAL A 79 3.12 -20.36 25.32
N SER A 80 2.31 -20.43 26.38
CA SER A 80 1.68 -19.25 26.96
C SER A 80 2.68 -18.53 27.86
N ILE A 81 3.05 -17.32 27.48
CA ILE A 81 3.95 -16.47 28.26
C ILE A 81 3.10 -15.41 28.98
N SER A 82 3.17 -15.39 30.27
CA SER A 82 2.57 -14.34 31.10
C SER A 82 3.67 -13.60 31.83
N ILE A 83 3.73 -12.29 31.68
CA ILE A 83 4.68 -11.43 32.35
C ILE A 83 3.91 -10.65 33.40
N THR A 84 4.24 -10.87 34.66
CA THR A 84 3.72 -10.07 35.76
C THR A 84 4.84 -9.13 36.22
N THR A 85 4.57 -7.85 36.25
CA THR A 85 5.53 -6.84 36.72
C THR A 85 4.90 -6.09 37.89
N ASP A 86 5.70 -5.78 38.90
CA ASP A 86 5.31 -4.91 39.99
C ASP A 86 5.52 -3.42 39.65
N ASN A 87 5.69 -3.12 38.40
CA ASN A 87 5.97 -1.77 37.91
C ASN A 87 4.68 -0.94 37.94
N GLU A 88 4.59 0.00 38.85
CA GLU A 88 3.57 1.05 38.87
C GLU A 88 3.85 2.17 37.83
N GLU A 89 4.51 1.85 36.71
CA GLU A 89 4.78 2.86 35.69
C GLU A 89 3.47 3.37 35.10
N PRO A 90 3.36 4.67 34.89
CA PRO A 90 2.16 5.25 34.30
C PRO A 90 1.91 4.62 32.93
N SER A 91 0.67 4.24 32.67
CA SER A 91 0.24 3.60 31.41
C SER A 91 0.48 4.46 30.15
N LEU A 92 0.93 5.70 30.33
CA LEU A 92 1.23 6.66 29.29
C LEU A 92 2.63 7.25 29.50
N ILE A 93 3.54 6.92 28.59
CA ILE A 93 4.85 7.56 28.47
C ILE A 93 4.77 8.61 27.38
N ARG A 94 5.04 9.87 27.74
CA ARG A 94 5.16 10.95 26.74
C ARG A 94 6.62 11.10 26.34
N GLN A 95 6.90 10.88 25.06
CA GLN A 95 8.24 11.03 24.50
C GLN A 95 8.21 12.00 23.32
N VAL A 96 9.27 12.79 23.20
CA VAL A 96 9.52 13.57 21.98
C VAL A 96 10.33 12.69 21.03
N GLN A 97 9.73 12.36 19.90
CA GLN A 97 10.39 11.60 18.85
C GLN A 97 10.76 12.52 17.68
N SER A 98 11.99 12.44 17.21
CA SER A 98 12.50 13.21 16.06
C SER A 98 12.87 12.33 14.87
N TRP A 99 12.63 11.01 14.95
CA TRP A 99 12.94 10.02 13.92
C TRP A 99 12.02 8.78 14.09
N GLY A 100 11.97 7.92 13.06
CA GLY A 100 11.27 6.64 13.15
C GLY A 100 9.90 6.63 12.48
N ALA A 101 9.40 7.75 11.96
CA ALA A 101 8.24 7.75 11.07
C ALA A 101 8.65 7.13 9.72
N THR A 102 7.88 6.14 9.24
CA THR A 102 8.15 5.41 8.00
C THR A 102 7.31 5.88 6.83
N GLU A 103 6.16 6.47 7.09
CA GLU A 103 5.22 6.98 6.11
C GLU A 103 4.55 8.24 6.63
N ILE A 104 4.15 9.14 5.73
CA ILE A 104 3.42 10.35 6.06
C ILE A 104 2.29 10.60 5.06
N ALA A 105 1.18 11.15 5.54
CA ALA A 105 0.09 11.68 4.73
C ALA A 105 -0.37 13.02 5.29
N LEU A 106 -0.49 14.03 4.43
CA LEU A 106 -0.95 15.36 4.80
C LEU A 106 -2.48 15.43 4.70
N SER A 107 -3.14 16.02 5.69
CA SER A 107 -4.59 16.32 5.59
C SER A 107 -4.89 17.31 4.47
N PRO A 108 -6.09 17.30 3.87
CA PRO A 108 -6.44 18.20 2.76
C PRO A 108 -6.31 19.69 3.09
N ASP A 109 -6.51 20.07 4.34
CA ASP A 109 -6.37 21.44 4.83
C ASP A 109 -4.95 21.78 5.33
N ALA A 110 -4.01 20.82 5.21
CA ALA A 110 -2.63 20.90 5.66
C ALA A 110 -2.44 21.17 7.16
N LYS A 111 -3.47 20.96 8.00
CA LYS A 111 -3.39 21.19 9.45
C LYS A 111 -2.99 19.99 10.27
N GLU A 112 -3.05 18.81 9.67
CA GLU A 112 -2.67 17.54 10.32
C GLU A 112 -1.79 16.70 9.41
N VAL A 113 -0.86 15.96 10.01
CA VAL A 113 -0.03 14.96 9.35
C VAL A 113 -0.31 13.62 10.02
N ALA A 114 -0.79 12.65 9.25
CA ALA A 114 -0.79 11.25 9.67
C ALA A 114 0.57 10.63 9.36
N PHE A 115 1.05 9.76 10.24
CA PHE A 115 2.31 9.04 10.06
C PHE A 115 2.25 7.68 10.74
N VAL A 116 3.10 6.76 10.28
CA VAL A 116 3.29 5.46 10.91
C VAL A 116 4.56 5.47 11.75
N MET A 117 4.46 5.05 13.00
CA MET A 117 5.57 4.88 13.89
C MET A 117 5.42 3.60 14.71
N HIS A 118 6.44 2.76 14.74
CA HIS A 118 6.42 1.44 15.41
C HIS A 118 5.25 0.54 14.99
N GLY A 119 4.76 0.72 13.75
CA GLY A 119 3.65 -0.05 13.21
C GLY A 119 2.27 0.56 13.45
N ASP A 120 2.13 1.58 14.30
CA ASP A 120 0.86 2.24 14.56
C ASP A 120 0.70 3.55 13.80
N VAL A 121 -0.55 3.91 13.56
CA VAL A 121 -0.95 5.18 12.95
C VAL A 121 -1.10 6.25 14.01
N TYR A 122 -0.46 7.38 13.78
CA TYR A 122 -0.58 8.61 14.57
C TYR A 122 -1.00 9.76 13.69
N VAL A 123 -1.65 10.76 14.28
CA VAL A 123 -1.92 12.05 13.64
C VAL A 123 -1.41 13.16 14.54
N THR A 124 -0.65 14.09 13.97
CA THR A 124 -0.09 15.25 14.67
C THR A 124 -0.55 16.55 14.00
N SER A 125 -0.72 17.60 14.79
CA SER A 125 -0.99 18.95 14.25
C SER A 125 0.26 19.54 13.61
N THR A 126 0.10 20.25 12.50
CA THR A 126 1.19 21.05 11.88
C THR A 126 1.46 22.34 12.62
N GLU A 127 0.48 22.87 13.37
CA GLU A 127 0.57 24.13 14.08
C GLU A 127 0.88 23.98 15.58
N TYR A 128 0.42 22.86 16.20
CA TYR A 128 0.48 22.64 17.62
C TYR A 128 1.25 21.35 17.96
N LYS A 129 1.71 21.22 19.19
CA LYS A 129 2.44 20.01 19.68
C LYS A 129 1.47 18.92 20.16
N THR A 130 0.37 18.73 19.45
CA THR A 130 -0.65 17.73 19.80
C THR A 130 -0.55 16.57 18.83
N THR A 131 -0.34 15.37 19.38
CA THR A 131 -0.30 14.13 18.63
C THR A 131 -1.27 13.14 19.25
N LYS A 132 -2.02 12.42 18.42
CA LYS A 132 -2.96 11.39 18.82
C LYS A 132 -2.59 10.07 18.15
N ARG A 133 -2.56 9.00 18.91
CA ARG A 133 -2.49 7.64 18.40
C ARG A 133 -3.87 7.24 17.87
N ILE A 134 -3.92 6.72 16.66
CA ILE A 134 -5.15 6.32 15.97
C ILE A 134 -5.37 4.82 16.11
N THR A 135 -4.31 4.03 15.94
CA THR A 135 -4.35 2.57 16.13
C THR A 135 -3.54 2.17 17.36
N ASP A 136 -3.95 1.09 18.00
CA ASP A 136 -3.29 0.49 19.16
C ASP A 136 -3.39 -1.03 19.04
N THR A 137 -2.63 -1.60 18.11
CA THR A 137 -2.68 -3.02 17.78
C THR A 137 -1.26 -3.61 17.78
N PRO A 138 -1.10 -4.90 18.03
CA PRO A 138 0.22 -5.54 17.91
C PRO A 138 0.65 -5.79 16.46
N GLN A 139 -0.21 -5.54 15.47
CA GLN A 139 0.07 -5.69 14.05
C GLN A 139 0.57 -4.38 13.45
N GLN A 140 1.11 -4.48 12.23
CA GLN A 140 1.56 -3.31 11.46
C GLN A 140 0.42 -2.65 10.69
N GLU A 141 0.46 -1.32 10.67
CA GLU A 141 -0.32 -0.49 9.74
C GLU A 141 0.62 0.21 8.75
N ARG A 142 0.13 0.41 7.50
CA ARG A 142 0.86 1.05 6.39
C ARG A 142 -0.08 1.75 5.42
N ASN A 143 0.52 2.49 4.48
CA ASN A 143 -0.14 3.05 3.30
C ASN A 143 -1.30 3.99 3.65
N LEU A 144 -0.96 5.12 4.26
CA LEU A 144 -1.92 6.09 4.76
C LEU A 144 -2.53 6.95 3.64
N SER A 145 -3.84 7.21 3.70
CA SER A 145 -4.52 8.20 2.86
C SER A 145 -5.65 8.88 3.61
N PHE A 146 -5.64 10.23 3.63
CA PHE A 146 -6.76 11.00 4.15
C PHE A 146 -7.93 11.03 3.17
N ALA A 147 -9.15 11.04 3.71
CA ALA A 147 -10.33 11.40 2.95
C ALA A 147 -10.30 12.89 2.57
N PRO A 148 -10.95 13.30 1.47
CA PRO A 148 -10.99 14.70 1.03
C PRO A 148 -11.61 15.66 2.05
N ASP A 149 -12.43 15.16 2.96
CA ASP A 149 -13.02 15.96 4.06
C ASP A 149 -12.11 16.08 5.29
N GLY A 150 -10.95 15.39 5.29
CA GLY A 150 -10.00 15.37 6.40
C GLY A 150 -10.48 14.59 7.64
N ARG A 151 -11.68 13.99 7.61
CA ARG A 151 -12.32 13.38 8.78
C ARG A 151 -12.21 11.86 8.84
N SER A 152 -11.65 11.27 7.80
CA SER A 152 -11.40 9.83 7.72
C SER A 152 -10.00 9.58 7.20
N LEU A 153 -9.43 8.47 7.62
CA LEU A 153 -8.12 7.98 7.22
C LEU A 153 -8.25 6.51 6.84
N VAL A 154 -7.76 6.10 5.67
CA VAL A 154 -7.62 4.69 5.31
C VAL A 154 -6.18 4.26 5.39
N TYR A 155 -5.98 3.00 5.73
CA TYR A 155 -4.68 2.34 5.85
C TYR A 155 -4.81 0.85 5.63
N ALA A 156 -3.70 0.20 5.31
CA ALA A 156 -3.60 -1.25 5.33
C ALA A 156 -3.13 -1.72 6.71
N SER A 157 -3.73 -2.78 7.25
CA SER A 157 -3.33 -3.43 8.49
C SER A 157 -3.17 -4.93 8.30
N GLU A 158 -2.14 -5.51 8.93
CA GLU A 158 -1.78 -6.94 8.83
C GLU A 158 -2.58 -7.82 9.82
N ARG A 159 -3.71 -7.36 10.30
CA ARG A 159 -4.53 -8.11 11.25
C ARG A 159 -4.96 -9.46 10.66
N ASN A 160 -4.92 -10.50 11.51
CA ASN A 160 -5.18 -11.90 11.11
C ASN A 160 -4.18 -12.47 10.09
N GLY A 161 -2.97 -11.91 10.02
CA GLY A 161 -1.90 -12.39 9.15
C GLY A 161 -2.11 -12.15 7.66
N VAL A 162 -3.04 -11.26 7.30
CA VAL A 162 -3.30 -10.82 5.91
C VAL A 162 -3.56 -9.33 5.90
N TRP A 163 -2.87 -8.61 5.03
CA TRP A 163 -3.10 -7.18 4.84
C TRP A 163 -4.51 -6.91 4.33
N GLN A 164 -5.25 -6.07 5.04
CA GLN A 164 -6.60 -5.63 4.68
C GLN A 164 -6.72 -4.13 4.86
N ILE A 165 -7.68 -3.52 4.16
CA ILE A 165 -7.93 -2.10 4.25
C ILE A 165 -8.87 -1.80 5.42
N PHE A 166 -8.46 -0.87 6.25
CA PHE A 166 -9.23 -0.31 7.37
C PHE A 166 -9.46 1.17 7.17
N GLN A 167 -10.52 1.67 7.78
CA GLN A 167 -10.87 3.08 7.83
C GLN A 167 -11.03 3.50 9.28
N ALA A 168 -10.32 4.55 9.71
CA ALA A 168 -10.60 5.27 10.94
C ALA A 168 -11.37 6.54 10.60
N LYS A 169 -12.45 6.82 11.33
CA LYS A 169 -13.32 7.98 11.11
C LYS A 169 -13.61 8.71 12.40
N ILE A 170 -13.59 10.02 12.39
CA ILE A 170 -14.05 10.86 13.49
C ILE A 170 -15.56 10.69 13.64
N LYS A 171 -16.01 10.16 14.78
CA LYS A 171 -17.42 9.79 15.01
C LYS A 171 -18.30 11.00 15.23
N ASN A 172 -17.84 11.99 16.00
CA ASN A 172 -18.62 13.16 16.28
C ASN A 172 -18.59 14.13 15.09
N GLU A 173 -19.73 14.38 14.45
CA GLU A 173 -19.84 15.21 13.24
C GLU A 173 -19.42 16.66 13.44
N LYS A 174 -19.41 17.17 14.66
CA LYS A 174 -18.97 18.55 14.98
C LYS A 174 -17.46 18.71 15.08
N GLU A 175 -16.74 17.60 15.23
CA GLU A 175 -15.28 17.60 15.33
C GLU A 175 -14.66 17.44 13.93
N LYS A 176 -13.63 18.22 13.64
CA LYS A 176 -13.03 18.28 12.29
C LYS A 176 -11.67 17.63 12.19
N ASN A 177 -10.95 17.54 13.29
CA ASN A 177 -9.54 17.13 13.31
C ASN A 177 -9.34 15.93 14.22
N PHE A 178 -8.46 15.01 13.81
CA PHE A 178 -8.11 13.83 14.59
C PHE A 178 -7.40 14.17 15.89
N THR A 179 -6.53 15.17 15.90
CA THR A 179 -5.67 15.48 17.04
C THR A 179 -6.44 15.79 18.31
N TYR A 180 -7.66 16.28 18.22
CA TYR A 180 -8.50 16.60 19.38
C TYR A 180 -9.91 15.98 19.34
N CYS A 181 -10.21 15.09 18.41
CA CYS A 181 -11.49 14.41 18.41
C CYS A 181 -11.66 13.55 19.66
N THR A 182 -12.91 13.40 20.11
CA THR A 182 -13.23 12.66 21.33
C THR A 182 -13.35 11.16 21.12
N ASP A 183 -13.81 10.75 19.92
CA ASP A 183 -14.07 9.36 19.61
C ASP A 183 -13.76 9.04 18.12
N ILE A 184 -13.19 7.86 17.88
CA ILE A 184 -12.84 7.37 16.55
C ILE A 184 -13.55 6.04 16.35
N GLU A 185 -14.25 5.91 15.23
CA GLU A 185 -14.82 4.65 14.76
C GLU A 185 -13.85 4.01 13.76
N GLU A 186 -13.56 2.74 13.94
CA GLU A 186 -12.75 1.96 13.00
C GLU A 186 -13.61 0.91 12.30
N GLU A 187 -13.46 0.81 10.98
CA GLU A 187 -14.16 -0.19 10.14
C GLU A 187 -13.15 -0.93 9.26
N GLN A 188 -13.24 -2.25 9.21
CA GLN A 188 -12.53 -3.06 8.22
C GLN A 188 -13.29 -3.05 6.89
N LEU A 189 -12.71 -2.45 5.85
CA LEU A 189 -13.34 -2.30 4.53
C LEU A 189 -13.22 -3.55 3.67
N THR A 190 -12.07 -4.24 3.67
CA THR A 190 -11.87 -5.49 2.93
C THR A 190 -11.77 -6.67 3.88
N LYS A 191 -12.44 -7.79 3.52
CA LYS A 191 -12.52 -8.98 4.37
C LYS A 191 -12.28 -10.24 3.52
N THR A 192 -11.06 -10.38 3.02
CA THR A 192 -10.65 -11.49 2.14
C THR A 192 -9.40 -12.16 2.68
N ASN A 193 -9.08 -13.36 2.16
CA ASN A 193 -7.81 -14.04 2.44
C ASN A 193 -6.70 -13.61 1.48
N ILE A 194 -6.92 -12.55 0.71
CA ILE A 194 -5.99 -12.02 -0.28
C ILE A 194 -5.51 -10.65 0.20
N THR A 195 -4.22 -10.43 0.18
CA THR A 195 -3.59 -9.16 0.57
C THR A 195 -4.17 -7.98 -0.20
N SER A 196 -4.56 -6.92 0.53
CA SER A 196 -5.06 -5.64 0.01
C SER A 196 -4.23 -4.51 0.62
N GLN A 197 -3.61 -3.66 -0.21
CA GLN A 197 -2.68 -2.62 0.22
C GLN A 197 -2.80 -1.36 -0.64
N TYR A 198 -2.12 -0.29 -0.25
CA TYR A 198 -2.06 1.00 -0.96
C TYR A 198 -3.46 1.62 -1.18
N PRO A 199 -4.28 1.77 -0.12
CA PRO A 199 -5.58 2.41 -0.29
C PRO A 199 -5.42 3.92 -0.56
N ALA A 200 -6.24 4.44 -1.48
CA ALA A 200 -6.36 5.86 -1.73
C ALA A 200 -7.81 6.24 -2.01
N TYR A 201 -8.27 7.30 -1.33
CA TYR A 201 -9.60 7.85 -1.57
C TYR A 201 -9.72 8.44 -2.97
N SER A 202 -10.91 8.30 -3.57
CA SER A 202 -11.30 9.14 -4.69
C SER A 202 -11.43 10.60 -4.25
N PRO A 203 -11.12 11.60 -5.09
CA PRO A 203 -11.26 13.02 -4.75
C PRO A 203 -12.66 13.44 -4.28
N ASP A 204 -13.71 12.73 -4.69
CA ASP A 204 -15.09 12.97 -4.22
C ASP A 204 -15.42 12.24 -2.90
N GLY A 205 -14.50 11.45 -2.34
CA GLY A 205 -14.61 10.77 -1.06
C GLY A 205 -15.57 9.57 -1.02
N LYS A 206 -16.10 9.13 -2.17
CA LYS A 206 -17.10 8.06 -2.19
C LYS A 206 -16.53 6.67 -2.32
N GLU A 207 -15.31 6.55 -2.79
CA GLU A 207 -14.66 5.30 -3.12
C GLU A 207 -13.22 5.26 -2.62
N VAL A 208 -12.70 4.04 -2.46
CA VAL A 208 -11.27 3.80 -2.16
C VAL A 208 -10.74 2.82 -3.18
N ALA A 209 -9.69 3.23 -3.91
CA ALA A 209 -8.92 2.33 -4.76
C ALA A 209 -7.80 1.68 -3.95
N PHE A 210 -7.42 0.45 -4.31
CA PHE A 210 -6.35 -0.29 -3.67
C PHE A 210 -5.82 -1.39 -4.58
N TYR A 211 -4.59 -1.83 -4.34
CA TYR A 211 -4.06 -3.03 -4.97
C TYR A 211 -4.43 -4.27 -4.15
N GLN A 212 -4.91 -5.32 -4.85
CA GLN A 212 -5.13 -6.64 -4.30
C GLN A 212 -4.17 -7.64 -4.96
N ASP A 213 -3.62 -8.56 -4.15
CA ASP A 213 -2.60 -9.53 -4.57
C ASP A 213 -1.41 -8.87 -5.28
N ARG A 214 -1.03 -7.65 -4.81
CA ARG A 214 0.07 -6.83 -5.31
C ARG A 214 -0.04 -6.38 -6.78
N ALA A 215 -1.07 -6.75 -7.52
CA ALA A 215 -1.14 -6.52 -8.95
C ALA A 215 -2.51 -6.00 -9.45
N ALA A 216 -3.62 -6.55 -8.96
CA ALA A 216 -4.95 -6.16 -9.41
C ALA A 216 -5.39 -4.83 -8.77
N LEU A 217 -5.71 -3.83 -9.59
CA LEU A 217 -6.28 -2.58 -9.10
C LEU A 217 -7.78 -2.72 -8.91
N ARG A 218 -8.24 -2.46 -7.71
CA ARG A 218 -9.64 -2.58 -7.29
C ARG A 218 -10.17 -1.31 -6.67
N ILE A 219 -11.49 -1.15 -6.69
CA ILE A 219 -12.19 -0.05 -6.03
C ILE A 219 -13.29 -0.64 -5.15
N ILE A 220 -13.39 -0.14 -3.92
CA ILE A 220 -14.52 -0.36 -3.03
C ILE A 220 -15.37 0.91 -2.96
N ASN A 221 -16.69 0.77 -3.13
CA ASN A 221 -17.64 1.84 -2.85
C ASN A 221 -17.94 1.88 -1.35
N LEU A 222 -17.70 3.02 -0.72
CA LEU A 222 -17.79 3.15 0.75
C LEU A 222 -19.23 3.01 1.28
N LYS A 223 -20.23 3.30 0.45
CA LYS A 223 -21.64 3.20 0.84
C LYS A 223 -22.21 1.79 0.61
N SER A 224 -22.03 1.23 -0.59
CA SER A 224 -22.56 -0.10 -0.93
C SER A 224 -21.68 -1.23 -0.46
N LYS A 225 -20.40 -0.95 -0.16
CA LYS A 225 -19.34 -1.93 0.15
C LYS A 225 -19.04 -2.90 -1.00
N GLU A 226 -19.53 -2.61 -2.18
CA GLU A 226 -19.22 -3.40 -3.38
C GLU A 226 -17.80 -3.15 -3.84
N VAL A 227 -17.10 -4.24 -4.17
CA VAL A 227 -15.73 -4.20 -4.70
C VAL A 227 -15.75 -4.60 -6.18
N ARG A 228 -15.14 -3.78 -7.03
CA ARG A 228 -14.94 -4.09 -8.45
C ARG A 228 -13.48 -4.06 -8.85
N THR A 229 -13.12 -4.82 -9.87
CA THR A 229 -11.80 -4.77 -10.50
C THR A 229 -11.82 -3.72 -11.59
N VAL A 230 -10.85 -2.82 -11.61
CA VAL A 230 -10.69 -1.81 -12.66
C VAL A 230 -9.50 -2.08 -13.57
N LEU A 231 -8.48 -2.76 -13.04
CA LEU A 231 -7.39 -3.33 -13.84
C LEU A 231 -7.07 -4.74 -13.34
N ASP A 232 -7.12 -5.72 -14.25
CA ASP A 232 -6.77 -7.11 -13.95
C ASP A 232 -5.27 -7.22 -13.63
N GLY A 233 -4.92 -8.05 -12.62
CA GLY A 233 -3.56 -8.22 -12.15
C GLY A 233 -2.57 -8.73 -13.20
N LYS A 234 -3.03 -9.37 -14.28
CA LYS A 234 -2.18 -9.79 -15.41
C LYS A 234 -1.51 -8.62 -16.16
N TYR A 235 -2.02 -7.40 -15.99
CA TYR A 235 -1.47 -6.19 -16.58
C TYR A 235 -0.52 -5.45 -15.65
N ASN A 236 -0.19 -6.04 -14.50
CA ASN A 236 0.79 -5.51 -13.56
C ASN A 236 1.74 -6.59 -13.08
N PHE A 237 2.89 -6.17 -12.60
CA PHE A 237 3.85 -7.00 -11.91
C PHE A 237 4.51 -6.20 -10.79
N SER A 238 4.46 -6.71 -9.57
CA SER A 238 5.12 -6.12 -8.42
C SER A 238 6.23 -7.05 -7.93
N TYR A 239 7.45 -6.56 -7.99
CA TYR A 239 8.63 -7.24 -7.45
C TYR A 239 8.84 -6.96 -5.97
N ALA A 240 8.60 -5.71 -5.56
CA ALA A 240 8.76 -5.22 -4.20
C ALA A 240 7.60 -4.31 -3.78
N ASP A 241 7.44 -4.10 -2.48
CA ASP A 241 6.42 -3.17 -1.98
C ASP A 241 6.70 -1.74 -2.48
N GLY A 242 5.69 -1.11 -3.09
CA GLY A 242 5.77 0.26 -3.58
C GLY A 242 6.35 0.45 -4.98
N ASP A 243 6.63 -0.63 -5.73
CA ASP A 243 7.14 -0.56 -7.10
C ASP A 243 6.06 -0.32 -8.17
N ILE A 244 4.79 -0.47 -7.82
CA ILE A 244 3.64 -0.09 -8.64
C ILE A 244 2.85 1.01 -7.96
N TRP A 245 2.21 1.84 -8.76
CA TRP A 245 1.52 3.04 -8.30
C TRP A 245 0.24 3.27 -9.08
N PHE A 246 -0.65 4.05 -8.50
CA PHE A 246 -1.82 4.61 -9.17
C PHE A 246 -2.16 5.99 -8.60
N GLU A 247 -2.93 6.77 -9.35
CA GLU A 247 -3.41 8.08 -8.94
C GLU A 247 -4.79 8.36 -9.54
N TRP A 248 -5.73 8.82 -8.71
CA TRP A 248 -7.05 9.23 -9.14
C TRP A 248 -7.00 10.53 -9.95
N SER A 249 -7.81 10.61 -11.02
CA SER A 249 -8.06 11.88 -11.68
C SER A 249 -8.83 12.84 -10.77
N PRO A 250 -8.63 14.16 -10.90
CA PRO A 250 -9.31 15.15 -10.06
C PRO A 250 -10.84 15.06 -10.08
N ASP A 251 -11.43 14.54 -11.16
CA ASP A 251 -12.89 14.37 -11.32
C ASP A 251 -13.40 13.00 -10.82
N SER A 252 -12.54 12.17 -10.24
CA SER A 252 -12.86 10.83 -9.73
C SER A 252 -13.35 9.83 -10.77
N LYS A 253 -13.19 10.11 -12.09
CA LYS A 253 -13.70 9.22 -13.14
C LYS A 253 -12.66 8.28 -13.70
N TRP A 254 -11.39 8.61 -13.55
CA TRP A 254 -10.27 7.85 -14.08
C TRP A 254 -9.21 7.59 -13.03
N ILE A 255 -8.43 6.56 -13.26
CA ILE A 255 -7.20 6.26 -12.51
C ILE A 255 -6.06 6.09 -13.49
N MET A 256 -4.98 6.80 -13.25
CA MET A 256 -3.70 6.60 -13.90
C MET A 256 -2.89 5.57 -13.10
N CYS A 257 -2.25 4.61 -13.75
CA CYS A 257 -1.53 3.55 -13.04
C CYS A 257 -0.41 2.93 -13.88
N SER A 258 0.49 2.22 -13.20
CA SER A 258 1.46 1.33 -13.83
C SER A 258 0.75 0.27 -14.68
N TYR A 259 1.33 -0.05 -15.84
CA TYR A 259 0.75 -0.98 -16.80
C TYR A 259 1.84 -1.78 -17.52
N ILE A 260 1.64 -3.09 -17.66
CA ILE A 260 2.49 -3.92 -18.51
C ILE A 260 1.99 -3.80 -19.95
N GLY A 261 2.68 -2.98 -20.73
CA GLY A 261 2.42 -2.80 -22.15
C GLY A 261 3.37 -3.58 -23.04
N THR A 262 3.79 -2.96 -24.11
CA THR A 262 4.67 -3.57 -25.13
C THR A 262 6.07 -3.90 -24.58
N GLY A 263 6.60 -3.11 -23.64
CA GLY A 263 7.94 -3.28 -23.05
C GLY A 263 8.07 -4.40 -22.02
N GLY A 264 6.95 -4.93 -21.52
CA GLY A 264 6.92 -5.97 -20.50
C GLY A 264 7.13 -5.42 -19.07
N TRP A 265 7.37 -6.33 -18.12
CA TRP A 265 7.41 -6.01 -16.69
C TRP A 265 8.55 -5.08 -16.26
N ASN A 266 9.64 -5.05 -16.98
CA ASN A 266 10.83 -4.23 -16.67
C ASN A 266 10.90 -2.91 -17.46
N ASN A 267 9.95 -2.67 -18.36
CA ASN A 267 9.76 -1.41 -19.08
C ASN A 267 8.25 -1.14 -19.10
N THR A 268 7.74 -0.68 -17.97
CA THR A 268 6.31 -0.44 -17.78
C THR A 268 5.84 0.79 -18.53
N ASP A 269 4.63 0.71 -19.04
CA ASP A 269 3.87 1.84 -19.56
C ASP A 269 2.98 2.46 -18.48
N ILE A 270 2.34 3.55 -18.82
CA ILE A 270 1.28 4.19 -18.04
C ILE A 270 -0.06 3.95 -18.73
N ALA A 271 -1.03 3.43 -17.99
CA ALA A 271 -2.40 3.35 -18.43
C ALA A 271 -3.31 4.34 -17.69
N VAL A 272 -4.38 4.75 -18.38
CA VAL A 272 -5.52 5.46 -17.79
C VAL A 272 -6.72 4.53 -17.84
N VAL A 273 -7.27 4.22 -16.68
CA VAL A 273 -8.35 3.25 -16.49
C VAL A 273 -9.59 3.98 -15.99
N LYS A 274 -10.75 3.72 -16.61
CA LYS A 274 -11.99 4.30 -16.14
C LYS A 274 -12.41 3.69 -14.80
N ALA A 275 -12.84 4.52 -13.87
CA ALA A 275 -13.18 4.08 -12.52
C ALA A 275 -14.32 3.03 -12.47
N ASP A 276 -15.15 2.93 -13.52
CA ASP A 276 -16.15 1.87 -13.68
C ASP A 276 -15.59 0.53 -14.19
N GLY A 277 -14.29 0.47 -14.54
CA GLY A 277 -13.58 -0.72 -15.01
C GLY A 277 -13.86 -1.12 -16.46
N LYS A 278 -14.55 -0.27 -17.25
CA LYS A 278 -14.98 -0.62 -18.61
C LYS A 278 -13.99 -0.22 -19.70
N GLU A 279 -13.09 0.69 -19.41
CA GLU A 279 -12.16 1.25 -20.39
C GLU A 279 -10.75 1.27 -19.80
N VAL A 280 -9.76 0.82 -20.59
CA VAL A 280 -8.34 0.84 -20.27
C VAL A 280 -7.61 1.37 -21.49
N HIS A 281 -6.84 2.43 -21.33
CA HIS A 281 -6.04 3.02 -22.38
C HIS A 281 -4.57 3.02 -21.97
N ASN A 282 -3.71 2.30 -22.71
CA ASN A 282 -2.27 2.46 -22.58
C ASN A 282 -1.91 3.80 -23.25
N VAL A 283 -1.49 4.79 -22.46
CA VAL A 283 -1.29 6.16 -22.98
C VAL A 283 0.14 6.45 -23.37
N THR A 284 1.11 5.69 -22.89
CA THR A 284 2.50 5.84 -23.30
C THR A 284 2.91 4.87 -24.40
N ASP A 285 2.39 3.64 -24.36
CA ASP A 285 2.56 2.56 -25.35
C ASP A 285 3.96 2.54 -25.99
N SER A 286 4.97 2.35 -25.14
CA SER A 286 6.36 2.50 -25.52
C SER A 286 7.20 1.30 -25.09
N GLY A 287 8.40 1.17 -25.62
CA GLY A 287 9.39 0.18 -25.15
C GLY A 287 10.34 0.76 -24.10
N TYR A 288 9.99 1.89 -23.50
CA TYR A 288 10.75 2.59 -22.47
C TYR A 288 10.13 2.35 -21.10
N SER A 289 10.84 2.71 -20.03
CA SER A 289 10.27 2.72 -18.68
C SER A 289 9.59 4.05 -18.44
N ASP A 290 8.27 4.04 -18.46
CA ASP A 290 7.42 5.19 -18.17
C ASP A 290 6.77 5.00 -16.80
N GLY A 291 6.86 6.00 -15.93
CA GLY A 291 6.36 5.88 -14.55
C GLY A 291 6.11 7.19 -13.83
N ASN A 292 5.71 7.08 -12.57
CA ASN A 292 5.51 8.21 -11.65
C ASN A 292 4.57 9.30 -12.21
N GLY A 293 3.56 8.89 -13.00
CA GLY A 293 2.59 9.80 -13.61
C GLY A 293 1.82 10.60 -12.57
N LYS A 294 1.63 11.91 -12.85
CA LYS A 294 0.87 12.85 -12.02
C LYS A 294 -0.12 13.61 -12.89
N TRP A 295 -1.37 13.69 -12.43
CA TRP A 295 -2.34 14.57 -13.05
C TRP A 295 -1.97 16.03 -12.80
N VAL A 296 -1.88 16.82 -13.85
CA VAL A 296 -1.59 18.25 -13.77
C VAL A 296 -2.61 19.05 -14.60
N LEU A 297 -2.59 20.37 -14.44
CA LEU A 297 -3.53 21.28 -15.14
C LEU A 297 -5.00 20.86 -14.97
N GLY A 298 -5.39 20.48 -13.75
CA GLY A 298 -6.76 20.07 -13.44
C GLY A 298 -7.20 18.78 -14.12
N GLY A 299 -6.26 17.87 -14.43
CA GLY A 299 -6.52 16.59 -15.11
C GLY A 299 -6.44 16.66 -16.63
N LYS A 300 -6.05 17.81 -17.20
CA LYS A 300 -5.92 18.00 -18.66
C LYS A 300 -4.58 17.53 -19.21
N ALA A 301 -3.62 17.27 -18.35
CA ALA A 301 -2.32 16.75 -18.73
C ALA A 301 -1.77 15.79 -17.67
N MET A 302 -0.79 15.00 -18.06
CA MET A 302 0.00 14.10 -17.25
C MET A 302 1.47 14.53 -17.28
N LEU A 303 2.06 14.72 -16.12
CA LEU A 303 3.52 14.80 -15.94
C LEU A 303 4.02 13.40 -15.58
N PHE A 304 5.04 12.89 -16.24
CA PHE A 304 5.58 11.56 -15.98
C PHE A 304 7.08 11.48 -16.25
N GLU A 305 7.70 10.44 -15.75
CA GLU A 305 9.12 10.13 -15.98
C GLU A 305 9.27 9.08 -17.06
N SER A 306 10.33 9.21 -17.88
CA SER A 306 10.68 8.24 -18.91
C SER A 306 12.18 8.21 -19.18
N ASP A 307 12.73 7.03 -19.45
CA ASP A 307 14.13 6.83 -19.85
C ASP A 307 14.35 6.92 -21.38
N ARG A 308 13.34 7.44 -22.13
CA ARG A 308 13.36 7.44 -23.61
C ARG A 308 14.42 8.33 -24.26
N ALA A 309 14.90 9.35 -23.58
CA ALA A 309 15.94 10.27 -24.06
C ALA A 309 17.23 10.20 -23.25
N GLY A 310 17.20 9.61 -22.06
CA GLY A 310 18.35 9.47 -21.18
C GLY A 310 19.19 8.21 -21.45
N TYR A 311 20.24 8.05 -20.65
CA TYR A 311 21.05 6.84 -20.66
C TYR A 311 20.23 5.65 -20.13
N ARG A 312 20.26 4.53 -20.85
CA ARG A 312 19.58 3.29 -20.46
C ARG A 312 20.60 2.23 -20.08
N SER A 313 20.46 1.70 -18.88
CA SER A 313 21.19 0.52 -18.47
C SER A 313 20.37 -0.77 -18.73
N HIS A 314 20.94 -1.92 -18.40
CA HIS A 314 20.26 -3.21 -18.53
C HIS A 314 18.96 -3.25 -17.76
N GLY A 315 17.82 -3.53 -18.42
CA GLY A 315 16.50 -3.60 -17.81
C GLY A 315 16.04 -2.29 -17.17
N SER A 316 16.50 -1.15 -17.69
CA SER A 316 16.24 0.19 -17.16
C SER A 316 16.70 0.44 -15.70
N TRP A 317 17.46 -0.47 -15.12
CA TRP A 317 18.07 -0.26 -13.81
C TRP A 317 19.27 0.68 -13.93
N GLY A 318 19.18 1.81 -13.19
CA GLY A 318 20.18 2.89 -13.26
C GLY A 318 20.07 3.72 -14.55
N ALA A 319 18.91 3.71 -15.20
CA ALA A 319 18.60 4.61 -16.30
C ALA A 319 18.46 6.06 -15.80
N GLU A 320 18.78 7.01 -16.68
CA GLU A 320 18.52 8.44 -16.45
C GLU A 320 17.12 8.75 -16.99
N ASN A 321 16.25 9.23 -16.11
CA ASN A 321 14.89 9.60 -16.46
C ASN A 321 14.78 11.11 -16.67
N ASP A 322 14.08 11.48 -17.72
CA ASP A 322 13.62 12.83 -17.95
C ASP A 322 12.14 12.99 -17.62
N ALA A 323 11.72 14.23 -17.35
CA ALA A 323 10.31 14.56 -17.12
C ALA A 323 9.63 14.92 -18.44
N TYR A 324 8.46 14.32 -18.67
CA TYR A 324 7.64 14.53 -19.85
C TYR A 324 6.26 15.04 -19.48
N LEU A 325 5.68 15.85 -20.34
CA LEU A 325 4.32 16.36 -20.22
C LEU A 325 3.49 15.90 -21.41
N MET A 326 2.43 15.12 -21.14
CA MET A 326 1.47 14.68 -22.13
C MET A 326 0.14 15.38 -21.90
N PHE A 327 -0.44 15.97 -22.94
CA PHE A 327 -1.73 16.65 -22.87
C PHE A 327 -2.84 15.75 -23.37
N PHE A 328 -3.94 15.70 -22.63
CA PHE A 328 -5.19 15.04 -23.01
C PHE A 328 -6.19 16.01 -23.66
N ASP A 329 -5.90 17.32 -23.59
CA ASP A 329 -6.75 18.42 -24.05
C ASP A 329 -5.90 19.39 -24.86
N LEU A 330 -6.30 19.62 -26.13
CA LEU A 330 -5.55 20.49 -27.05
C LEU A 330 -5.62 21.97 -26.62
N ASP A 331 -6.75 22.42 -26.07
CA ASP A 331 -6.88 23.81 -25.61
C ASP A 331 -5.92 24.06 -24.42
N ALA A 332 -5.74 23.06 -23.56
CA ALA A 332 -4.76 23.14 -22.46
C ALA A 332 -3.32 23.19 -23.01
N TYR A 333 -3.01 22.44 -24.07
CA TYR A 333 -1.71 22.50 -24.72
C TYR A 333 -1.45 23.86 -25.37
N ASP A 334 -2.42 24.41 -26.09
CA ASP A 334 -2.31 25.70 -26.73
C ASP A 334 -2.10 26.81 -25.68
N ARG A 335 -2.88 26.79 -24.59
CA ARG A 335 -2.67 27.74 -23.46
C ARG A 335 -1.31 27.58 -22.79
N PHE A 336 -0.82 26.36 -22.62
CA PHE A 336 0.49 26.11 -22.01
C PHE A 336 1.64 26.70 -22.84
N ARG A 337 1.48 26.77 -24.16
CA ARG A 337 2.46 27.34 -25.08
C ARG A 337 2.44 28.86 -25.19
N MET A 338 1.36 29.50 -24.74
CA MET A 338 1.22 30.94 -24.80
C MET A 338 2.30 31.64 -23.99
N SER A 339 2.82 32.72 -24.52
CA SER A 339 3.58 33.69 -23.74
C SER A 339 2.69 34.33 -22.66
N LYS A 340 3.30 34.98 -21.68
CA LYS A 340 2.54 35.68 -20.64
C LYS A 340 1.58 36.72 -21.22
N GLU A 341 2.02 37.46 -22.22
CA GLU A 341 1.22 38.48 -22.91
C GLU A 341 0.01 37.88 -23.62
N GLU A 342 0.22 36.78 -24.38
CA GLU A 342 -0.87 36.08 -25.09
C GLU A 342 -1.88 35.50 -24.11
N LEU A 343 -1.42 34.99 -22.95
CA LEU A 343 -2.31 34.47 -21.92
C LEU A 343 -3.18 35.57 -21.29
N GLU A 344 -2.56 36.72 -20.95
CA GLU A 344 -3.28 37.89 -20.40
C GLU A 344 -4.31 38.43 -21.39
N LEU A 345 -3.98 38.49 -22.67
CA LEU A 345 -4.91 38.90 -23.75
C LEU A 345 -6.06 37.90 -23.92
N ALA A 346 -5.77 36.61 -23.88
CA ALA A 346 -6.78 35.55 -23.99
C ALA A 346 -7.77 35.59 -22.82
N GLU A 347 -7.28 35.85 -21.61
CA GLU A 347 -8.11 35.99 -20.41
C GLU A 347 -8.98 37.24 -20.46
N ALA A 348 -8.42 38.40 -20.85
CA ALA A 348 -9.19 39.65 -21.00
C ALA A 348 -10.31 39.51 -22.07
N ASN A 349 -10.03 38.81 -23.19
CA ASN A 349 -11.04 38.58 -24.21
C ASN A 349 -12.15 37.62 -23.76
N LYS A 350 -11.81 36.61 -22.91
CA LYS A 350 -12.80 35.73 -22.30
C LYS A 350 -13.77 36.47 -21.40
N ASP A 351 -13.26 37.37 -20.58
CA ASP A 351 -14.09 38.22 -19.68
C ASP A 351 -15.02 39.14 -20.48
N LEU A 352 -14.58 39.69 -21.63
CA LEU A 352 -15.39 40.47 -22.54
C LEU A 352 -16.53 39.68 -23.17
N HIS A 353 -16.26 38.41 -23.57
CA HIS A 353 -17.30 37.56 -24.15
C HIS A 353 -18.29 37.01 -23.13
N GLU A 354 -17.88 36.83 -21.84
CA GLU A 354 -18.81 36.48 -20.76
C GLU A 354 -19.72 37.65 -20.34
N GLN A 355 -19.26 38.89 -20.50
CA GLN A 355 -20.06 40.08 -20.21
C GLN A 355 -21.06 40.49 -21.33
N ASN A 356 -20.90 39.96 -22.58
CA ASN A 356 -21.78 40.16 -23.70
C ASN A 356 -22.29 38.84 -24.30
N PRO A 357 -23.27 38.17 -23.67
CA PRO A 357 -23.77 36.88 -24.16
C PRO A 357 -24.53 36.92 -25.49
N ASP A 358 -24.97 38.10 -25.92
CA ASP A 358 -25.81 38.26 -27.13
C ASP A 358 -25.06 38.16 -28.48
N GLU A 359 -23.71 38.19 -28.48
CA GLU A 359 -22.91 38.02 -29.73
C GLU A 359 -22.74 36.56 -30.19
N LYS A 360 -23.26 35.59 -29.43
CA LYS A 360 -23.15 34.15 -29.79
C LYS A 360 -24.10 33.68 -30.87
N GLU A 361 -25.11 34.46 -31.25
CA GLU A 361 -26.09 34.04 -32.26
C GLU A 361 -25.76 34.50 -33.71
N GLU A 362 -24.91 35.51 -33.90
CA GLU A 362 -24.62 36.01 -35.25
C GLU A 362 -23.52 35.21 -35.98
N ASN A 363 -22.55 34.63 -35.29
CA ASN A 363 -21.44 33.86 -35.91
C ASN A 363 -21.76 32.39 -36.21
N LYS A 364 -23.00 31.93 -36.08
CA LYS A 364 -23.47 30.61 -36.54
C LYS A 364 -24.26 30.61 -37.81
N LYS A 365 -24.32 31.74 -38.54
CA LYS A 365 -25.09 31.90 -39.78
C LYS A 365 -24.26 32.29 -41.02
N GLU A 366 -22.92 32.19 -40.95
CA GLU A 366 -22.07 32.23 -42.16
C GLU A 366 -21.37 30.89 -42.40
#